data_42cc486dc293b072e2f08e1bbde72545
#
_entry.id   42cc486dc293b072e2f08e1bbde72545
#
_cell.length_a   1.000
_cell.length_b   1.000
_cell.length_c   1.000
_cell.angle_alpha   90.00
_cell.angle_beta   90.00
_cell.angle_gamma   90.00
#
_symmetry.space_group_name_H-M   'P 1'
#
loop_
_entity.id
_entity.type
_entity.pdbx_description
1 polymer ?
#
loop_
_entity_poly.entity_id
_entity_poly.type
_entity_poly.pdbx_seq_one_letter_code
_entity_poly.pdbx_strand_id
1 'polypeptide(L)'
;MSASESDNVEHPTNYTPKCRFRLDTNSSSTLTLPDGRKLGYAQYGSLSGLPIIYLHGLPGSRLEAAGYDDIAIEIGARVVAVDRPGMGWSSPHPSRTLLGFAEDIRVLAEHLGLEKYSVLGVSGGGPYALACAFALPSEKLKCVSIVCGLGPMDIGMSGADWEHWFGFPWGWLYCPVFLLRWFFRRTAFGQMELSDEERLQKLKESGLLEKMSPKDREVMGDEDVMRLSLRASREADAQGFDGILLDGRLICGDWGFRVEDIRKDLSVLLWYGKDDTYVPPNHGVQIAKRLDGDGEEGRVVLRVEKETHASISYKWKKEQLEGIHERMQG
;
A
#
# COMPACT_ATOMS: atom_id res chain seq x y z
N MET A 1 -50.08 -42.41 16.97
CA MET A 1 -50.00 -40.97 16.88
C MET A 1 -48.69 -40.58 17.57
N SER A 2 -47.63 -40.43 16.80
CA SER A 2 -46.31 -39.97 17.28
C SER A 2 -46.01 -38.63 16.61
N ALA A 3 -45.90 -37.58 17.42
CA ALA A 3 -45.52 -36.28 16.98
C ALA A 3 -44.00 -36.27 16.69
N SER A 4 -43.64 -35.84 15.52
CA SER A 4 -42.24 -35.61 15.11
C SER A 4 -41.75 -34.31 15.73
N GLU A 5 -40.74 -34.38 16.59
CA GLU A 5 -39.93 -33.24 16.99
C GLU A 5 -39.11 -32.76 15.79
N SER A 6 -39.36 -31.53 15.37
CA SER A 6 -38.52 -30.83 14.39
C SER A 6 -37.36 -30.21 15.13
N ASP A 7 -36.17 -30.76 14.94
CA ASP A 7 -34.91 -30.16 15.36
C ASP A 7 -34.72 -28.80 14.63
N ASN A 8 -34.93 -27.71 15.34
CA ASN A 8 -34.52 -26.41 14.94
C ASN A 8 -32.99 -26.30 15.10
N VAL A 9 -32.27 -26.59 14.04
CA VAL A 9 -30.85 -26.24 13.94
C VAL A 9 -30.78 -24.73 13.78
N GLU A 10 -30.49 -24.01 14.85
CA GLU A 10 -30.11 -22.62 14.79
C GLU A 10 -28.80 -22.50 14.00
N HIS A 11 -28.90 -21.98 12.77
CA HIS A 11 -27.71 -21.55 12.03
C HIS A 11 -27.04 -20.41 12.81
N PRO A 12 -25.72 -20.47 13.06
CA PRO A 12 -25.02 -19.39 13.74
C PRO A 12 -25.20 -18.12 12.89
N THR A 13 -25.84 -17.12 13.47
CA THR A 13 -25.91 -15.77 12.90
C THR A 13 -24.49 -15.30 12.67
N ASN A 14 -24.09 -15.13 11.40
CA ASN A 14 -22.83 -14.52 11.01
C ASN A 14 -22.80 -13.09 11.54
N TYR A 15 -22.37 -12.92 12.81
CA TYR A 15 -22.10 -11.62 13.37
C TYR A 15 -20.82 -11.10 12.75
N THR A 16 -20.96 -10.28 11.71
CA THR A 16 -19.84 -9.50 11.20
C THR A 16 -19.63 -8.33 12.15
N PRO A 17 -18.51 -8.27 12.89
CA PRO A 17 -18.24 -7.14 13.77
C PRO A 17 -18.33 -5.84 13.00
N LYS A 18 -18.96 -4.84 13.58
CA LYS A 18 -19.09 -3.52 12.96
C LYS A 18 -17.71 -2.86 12.95
N CYS A 19 -17.11 -2.72 11.77
CA CYS A 19 -15.87 -1.99 11.52
C CYS A 19 -16.19 -0.65 10.87
N ARG A 20 -15.46 0.43 11.23
CA ARG A 20 -15.63 1.73 10.60
C ARG A 20 -15.15 1.76 9.14
N PHE A 21 -14.24 0.85 8.76
CA PHE A 21 -13.78 0.71 7.38
C PHE A 21 -14.64 -0.27 6.60
N ARG A 22 -14.79 -0.04 5.30
CA ARG A 22 -15.43 -0.99 4.39
C ARG A 22 -14.49 -2.18 4.11
N LEU A 23 -14.74 -3.31 4.74
CA LEU A 23 -13.94 -4.54 4.60
C LEU A 23 -14.46 -5.46 3.48
N ASP A 24 -15.60 -5.14 2.89
CA ASP A 24 -16.17 -5.88 1.76
C ASP A 24 -15.45 -5.56 0.44
N THR A 25 -15.81 -6.30 -0.60
CA THR A 25 -15.27 -6.11 -1.95
C THR A 25 -16.24 -5.43 -2.91
N ASN A 26 -17.31 -4.80 -2.41
CA ASN A 26 -18.34 -4.18 -3.26
C ASN A 26 -17.79 -2.98 -4.06
N SER A 27 -16.76 -2.32 -3.55
CA SER A 27 -16.03 -1.24 -4.23
C SER A 27 -14.99 -1.75 -5.25
N SER A 28 -14.79 -3.07 -5.33
CA SER A 28 -13.76 -3.69 -6.16
C SER A 28 -14.28 -4.04 -7.57
N SER A 29 -13.37 -3.99 -8.53
CA SER A 29 -13.62 -4.34 -9.93
C SER A 29 -12.35 -4.89 -10.57
N THR A 30 -12.46 -5.41 -11.79
CA THR A 30 -11.31 -5.85 -12.59
C THR A 30 -11.35 -5.22 -13.97
N LEU A 31 -10.17 -4.85 -14.47
CA LEU A 31 -9.94 -4.45 -15.85
C LEU A 31 -9.17 -5.56 -16.56
N THR A 32 -9.58 -5.92 -17.78
CA THR A 32 -8.75 -6.78 -18.65
C THR A 32 -7.77 -5.88 -19.40
N LEU A 33 -6.48 -6.11 -19.17
CA LEU A 33 -5.38 -5.41 -19.83
C LEU A 33 -5.22 -5.88 -21.28
N PRO A 34 -4.52 -5.12 -22.16
CA PRO A 34 -4.32 -5.48 -23.56
C PRO A 34 -3.65 -6.84 -23.79
N ASP A 35 -2.83 -7.32 -22.85
CA ASP A 35 -2.17 -8.62 -22.88
C ASP A 35 -3.02 -9.77 -22.32
N GLY A 36 -4.28 -9.50 -21.95
CA GLY A 36 -5.24 -10.48 -21.40
C GLY A 36 -5.17 -10.67 -19.90
N ARG A 37 -4.18 -10.09 -19.20
CA ARG A 37 -4.14 -10.11 -17.73
C ARG A 37 -5.31 -9.32 -17.15
N LYS A 38 -5.75 -9.69 -15.93
CA LYS A 38 -6.68 -8.88 -15.14
C LYS A 38 -5.90 -7.98 -14.20
N LEU A 39 -6.35 -6.74 -14.07
CA LEU A 39 -5.90 -5.79 -13.07
C LEU A 39 -7.05 -5.54 -12.09
N GLY A 40 -6.87 -5.95 -10.82
CA GLY A 40 -7.81 -5.72 -9.74
C GLY A 40 -7.67 -4.30 -9.20
N TYR A 41 -8.78 -3.62 -8.96
CA TYR A 41 -8.80 -2.29 -8.35
C TYR A 41 -10.05 -2.10 -7.49
N ALA A 42 -10.02 -1.12 -6.59
CA ALA A 42 -11.17 -0.70 -5.79
C ALA A 42 -11.27 0.83 -5.79
N GLN A 43 -12.47 1.35 -5.56
CA GLN A 43 -12.71 2.78 -5.55
C GLN A 43 -13.34 3.21 -4.24
N TYR A 44 -12.78 4.26 -3.65
CA TYR A 44 -13.18 4.85 -2.37
C TYR A 44 -13.33 6.35 -2.50
N GLY A 45 -14.02 6.97 -1.56
CA GLY A 45 -14.29 8.40 -1.58
C GLY A 45 -15.38 8.80 -2.56
N SER A 46 -15.32 10.03 -3.07
CA SER A 46 -16.27 10.59 -4.02
C SER A 46 -15.92 10.16 -5.44
N LEU A 47 -16.76 9.38 -6.11
CA LEU A 47 -16.51 8.88 -7.47
C LEU A 47 -16.37 9.99 -8.53
N SER A 48 -16.88 11.18 -8.26
CA SER A 48 -16.72 12.39 -9.09
C SER A 48 -15.60 13.32 -8.60
N GLY A 49 -14.89 12.92 -7.54
CA GLY A 49 -13.81 13.71 -6.94
C GLY A 49 -12.52 13.68 -7.74
N LEU A 50 -11.51 14.44 -7.28
CA LEU A 50 -10.19 14.46 -7.89
C LEU A 50 -9.51 13.09 -7.77
N PRO A 51 -9.04 12.48 -8.88
CA PRO A 51 -8.56 11.13 -8.87
C PRO A 51 -7.16 11.00 -8.25
N ILE A 52 -7.03 10.06 -7.31
CA ILE A 52 -5.78 9.68 -6.67
C ILE A 52 -5.63 8.17 -6.81
N ILE A 53 -4.62 7.73 -7.57
CA ILE A 53 -4.30 6.30 -7.70
C ILE A 53 -3.45 5.89 -6.51
N TYR A 54 -3.97 4.95 -5.71
CA TYR A 54 -3.33 4.47 -4.49
C TYR A 54 -2.56 3.17 -4.74
N LEU A 55 -1.29 3.16 -4.33
CA LEU A 55 -0.37 2.03 -4.45
C LEU A 55 -0.01 1.54 -3.03
N HIS A 56 -0.51 0.36 -2.70
CA HIS A 56 -0.42 -0.24 -1.36
C HIS A 56 1.01 -0.60 -0.91
N GLY A 57 1.19 -0.84 0.41
CA GLY A 57 2.42 -1.29 1.03
C GLY A 57 2.85 -2.71 0.63
N LEU A 58 3.89 -3.25 1.27
CA LEU A 58 4.36 -4.61 1.07
C LEU A 58 4.39 -5.37 2.41
N PRO A 59 3.57 -6.43 2.56
CA PRO A 59 2.47 -6.85 1.68
C PRO A 59 1.26 -5.92 1.78
N GLY A 60 0.39 -5.94 0.76
CA GLY A 60 -0.83 -5.15 0.78
C GLY A 60 -1.76 -5.48 -0.39
N SER A 61 -2.93 -4.86 -0.44
CA SER A 61 -3.89 -4.99 -1.52
C SER A 61 -4.71 -3.71 -1.71
N ARG A 62 -5.53 -3.68 -2.76
CA ARG A 62 -6.47 -2.58 -3.03
C ARG A 62 -7.37 -2.22 -1.84
N LEU A 63 -7.66 -3.17 -0.93
CA LEU A 63 -8.52 -2.92 0.23
C LEU A 63 -7.87 -2.03 1.30
N GLU A 64 -6.55 -1.90 1.32
CA GLU A 64 -5.83 -1.01 2.25
C GLU A 64 -6.32 0.43 2.15
N ALA A 65 -6.73 0.86 0.96
CA ALA A 65 -7.25 2.20 0.73
C ALA A 65 -8.63 2.48 1.36
N ALA A 66 -9.34 1.47 1.87
CA ALA A 66 -10.55 1.70 2.64
C ALA A 66 -10.32 2.60 3.87
N GLY A 67 -9.08 2.65 4.36
CA GLY A 67 -8.68 3.58 5.41
C GLY A 67 -8.66 5.06 5.00
N TYR A 68 -8.86 5.38 3.74
CA TYR A 68 -8.95 6.76 3.21
C TYR A 68 -10.39 7.15 2.82
N ASP A 69 -11.36 6.23 2.87
CA ASP A 69 -12.71 6.42 2.30
C ASP A 69 -13.42 7.68 2.82
N ASP A 70 -13.59 7.78 4.14
CA ASP A 70 -14.29 8.90 4.78
C ASP A 70 -13.59 10.24 4.53
N ILE A 71 -12.25 10.26 4.64
CA ILE A 71 -11.42 11.45 4.39
C ILE A 71 -11.55 11.88 2.92
N ALA A 72 -11.52 10.92 2.00
CA ALA A 72 -11.66 11.21 0.57
C ALA A 72 -13.06 11.76 0.22
N ILE A 73 -14.12 11.29 0.90
CA ILE A 73 -15.46 11.88 0.78
C ILE A 73 -15.45 13.34 1.25
N GLU A 74 -14.86 13.58 2.44
CA GLU A 74 -14.80 14.92 3.06
C GLU A 74 -14.14 15.96 2.15
N ILE A 75 -13.01 15.59 1.51
CA ILE A 75 -12.22 16.52 0.69
C ILE A 75 -12.59 16.49 -0.81
N GLY A 76 -13.55 15.66 -1.22
CA GLY A 76 -13.93 15.53 -2.62
C GLY A 76 -12.87 14.83 -3.48
N ALA A 77 -12.16 13.84 -2.94
CA ALA A 77 -11.22 13.01 -3.67
C ALA A 77 -11.83 11.65 -4.08
N ARG A 78 -11.34 11.06 -5.18
CA ARG A 78 -11.62 9.71 -5.65
C ARG A 78 -10.36 8.87 -5.54
N VAL A 79 -10.31 7.96 -4.59
CA VAL A 79 -9.16 7.06 -4.40
C VAL A 79 -9.38 5.78 -5.20
N VAL A 80 -8.51 5.51 -6.17
CA VAL A 80 -8.48 4.31 -7.01
C VAL A 80 -7.31 3.44 -6.57
N ALA A 81 -7.57 2.43 -5.75
CA ALA A 81 -6.57 1.53 -5.22
C ALA A 81 -6.38 0.31 -6.13
N VAL A 82 -5.13 -0.09 -6.35
CA VAL A 82 -4.79 -1.11 -7.36
C VAL A 82 -4.03 -2.26 -6.73
N ASP A 83 -4.42 -3.50 -7.05
CA ASP A 83 -3.65 -4.69 -6.70
C ASP A 83 -2.46 -4.85 -7.65
N ARG A 84 -1.26 -5.06 -7.09
CA ARG A 84 -0.10 -5.42 -7.92
C ARG A 84 -0.23 -6.84 -8.48
N PRO A 85 0.39 -7.17 -9.65
CA PRO A 85 0.24 -8.47 -10.28
C PRO A 85 0.59 -9.64 -9.35
N GLY A 86 -0.27 -10.66 -9.29
CA GLY A 86 -0.16 -11.82 -8.42
C GLY A 86 -0.63 -11.58 -6.98
N MET A 87 -1.28 -10.45 -6.72
CA MET A 87 -1.94 -10.11 -5.46
C MET A 87 -3.42 -9.81 -5.71
N GLY A 88 -4.26 -10.02 -4.72
CA GLY A 88 -5.69 -9.72 -4.79
C GLY A 88 -6.36 -10.30 -6.03
N TRP A 89 -6.98 -9.44 -6.83
CA TRP A 89 -7.68 -9.80 -8.06
C TRP A 89 -6.84 -9.61 -9.32
N SER A 90 -5.56 -9.22 -9.21
CA SER A 90 -4.65 -9.05 -10.34
C SER A 90 -4.01 -10.37 -10.76
N SER A 91 -4.00 -10.66 -12.06
CA SER A 91 -3.34 -11.85 -12.62
C SER A 91 -1.85 -11.90 -12.25
N PRO A 92 -1.27 -13.08 -12.01
CA PRO A 92 0.17 -13.23 -11.88
C PRO A 92 0.92 -12.73 -13.13
N HIS A 93 2.08 -12.11 -12.92
CA HIS A 93 2.97 -11.67 -13.98
C HIS A 93 4.44 -11.87 -13.58
N PRO A 94 5.01 -13.07 -13.79
CA PRO A 94 6.34 -13.43 -13.32
C PRO A 94 7.48 -12.56 -13.88
N SER A 95 7.31 -11.97 -15.06
CA SER A 95 8.28 -11.08 -15.71
C SER A 95 7.98 -9.59 -15.53
N ARG A 96 7.12 -9.23 -14.57
CA ARG A 96 6.78 -7.83 -14.31
C ARG A 96 8.00 -7.00 -13.89
N THR A 97 7.95 -5.73 -14.21
CA THR A 97 8.90 -4.71 -13.76
C THR A 97 8.14 -3.55 -13.11
N LEU A 98 8.84 -2.66 -12.43
CA LEU A 98 8.23 -1.43 -11.89
C LEU A 98 7.65 -0.57 -13.02
N LEU A 99 8.39 -0.41 -14.13
CA LEU A 99 7.95 0.35 -15.31
C LEU A 99 6.77 -0.32 -16.02
N GLY A 100 6.76 -1.66 -16.11
CA GLY A 100 5.63 -2.41 -16.68
C GLY A 100 4.34 -2.21 -15.88
N PHE A 101 4.45 -2.08 -14.54
CA PHE A 101 3.29 -1.76 -13.72
C PHE A 101 2.81 -0.31 -13.90
N ALA A 102 3.72 0.64 -14.13
CA ALA A 102 3.32 2.02 -14.48
C ALA A 102 2.50 2.04 -15.78
N GLU A 103 2.79 1.15 -16.74
CA GLU A 103 1.98 1.00 -17.94
C GLU A 103 0.59 0.40 -17.63
N ASP A 104 0.49 -0.58 -16.71
CA ASP A 104 -0.81 -1.09 -16.25
C ASP A 104 -1.65 0.04 -15.61
N ILE A 105 -1.01 0.97 -14.87
CA ILE A 105 -1.66 2.17 -14.30
C ILE A 105 -2.14 3.12 -15.40
N ARG A 106 -1.35 3.33 -16.46
CA ARG A 106 -1.76 4.17 -17.61
C ARG A 106 -3.03 3.63 -18.25
N VAL A 107 -3.07 2.31 -18.51
CA VAL A 107 -4.25 1.65 -19.09
C VAL A 107 -5.48 1.76 -18.17
N LEU A 108 -5.30 1.62 -16.84
CA LEU A 108 -6.38 1.80 -15.88
C LEU A 108 -6.91 3.23 -15.88
N ALA A 109 -6.01 4.23 -15.89
CA ALA A 109 -6.40 5.64 -15.92
C ALA A 109 -7.20 5.97 -17.19
N GLU A 110 -6.82 5.43 -18.34
CA GLU A 110 -7.57 5.56 -19.60
C GLU A 110 -8.94 4.89 -19.54
N HIS A 111 -9.00 3.65 -19.02
CA HIS A 111 -10.25 2.92 -18.83
C HIS A 111 -11.26 3.68 -17.95
N LEU A 112 -10.77 4.33 -16.91
CA LEU A 112 -11.60 5.11 -15.98
C LEU A 112 -11.87 6.54 -16.45
N GLY A 113 -11.35 6.94 -17.61
CA GLY A 113 -11.51 8.28 -18.19
C GLY A 113 -10.86 9.38 -17.36
N LEU A 114 -9.72 9.07 -16.68
CA LEU A 114 -9.03 10.05 -15.85
C LEU A 114 -8.23 11.02 -16.72
N GLU A 115 -8.71 12.25 -16.84
CA GLU A 115 -8.04 13.33 -17.60
C GLU A 115 -6.76 13.79 -16.91
N LYS A 116 -6.86 14.03 -15.59
CA LYS A 116 -5.75 14.38 -14.70
C LYS A 116 -5.88 13.58 -13.42
N TYR A 117 -4.75 13.11 -12.89
CA TYR A 117 -4.72 12.33 -11.66
C TYR A 117 -3.40 12.50 -10.92
N SER A 118 -3.38 12.05 -9.68
CA SER A 118 -2.20 11.92 -8.86
C SER A 118 -1.95 10.47 -8.47
N VAL A 119 -0.75 10.17 -8.00
CA VAL A 119 -0.37 8.86 -7.46
C VAL A 119 0.06 9.02 -6.01
N LEU A 120 -0.47 8.15 -5.13
CA LEU A 120 -0.09 8.05 -3.72
C LEU A 120 0.49 6.65 -3.48
N GLY A 121 1.77 6.58 -3.13
CA GLY A 121 2.44 5.32 -2.79
C GLY A 121 2.82 5.26 -1.31
N VAL A 122 2.42 4.20 -0.61
CA VAL A 122 2.72 4.00 0.81
C VAL A 122 3.74 2.88 0.96
N SER A 123 4.82 3.09 1.73
CA SER A 123 5.82 2.05 2.06
C SER A 123 6.37 1.37 0.80
N GLY A 124 6.14 0.07 0.62
CA GLY A 124 6.48 -0.67 -0.61
C GLY A 124 5.81 -0.15 -1.89
N GLY A 125 4.82 0.75 -1.80
CA GLY A 125 4.23 1.47 -2.93
C GLY A 125 5.09 2.64 -3.44
N GLY A 126 6.07 3.10 -2.65
CA GLY A 126 6.96 4.21 -3.01
C GLY A 126 7.74 3.98 -4.31
N PRO A 127 8.45 2.84 -4.48
CA PRO A 127 9.13 2.50 -5.73
C PRO A 127 8.23 2.51 -6.97
N TYR A 128 7.00 2.04 -6.81
CA TYR A 128 5.99 2.04 -7.87
C TYR A 128 5.47 3.45 -8.17
N ALA A 129 5.33 4.30 -7.15
CA ALA A 129 4.98 5.70 -7.32
C ALA A 129 6.09 6.47 -8.07
N LEU A 130 7.37 6.20 -7.78
CA LEU A 130 8.51 6.75 -8.52
C LEU A 130 8.56 6.24 -9.96
N ALA A 131 8.23 4.96 -10.22
CA ALA A 131 8.10 4.42 -11.56
C ALA A 131 6.98 5.13 -12.36
N CYS A 132 5.85 5.40 -11.71
CA CYS A 132 4.77 6.20 -12.29
C CYS A 132 5.23 7.64 -12.58
N ALA A 133 5.99 8.26 -11.66
CA ALA A 133 6.56 9.60 -11.84
C ALA A 133 7.50 9.69 -13.06
N PHE A 134 8.27 8.62 -13.30
CA PHE A 134 9.18 8.52 -14.45
C PHE A 134 8.45 8.25 -15.77
N ALA A 135 7.48 7.32 -15.78
CA ALA A 135 6.94 6.77 -17.03
C ALA A 135 5.63 7.41 -17.51
N LEU A 136 4.82 8.01 -16.58
CA LEU A 136 3.48 8.48 -16.95
C LEU A 136 3.52 9.89 -17.58
N PRO A 137 2.60 10.17 -18.52
CA PRO A 137 2.60 11.42 -19.29
C PRO A 137 2.31 12.65 -18.42
N SER A 138 3.03 13.75 -18.71
CA SER A 138 2.99 14.99 -17.93
C SER A 138 1.64 15.71 -17.97
N GLU A 139 0.93 15.58 -19.07
CA GLU A 139 -0.40 16.16 -19.25
C GLU A 139 -1.44 15.50 -18.32
N LYS A 140 -1.21 14.26 -17.87
CA LYS A 140 -2.13 13.50 -17.03
C LYS A 140 -1.70 13.40 -15.58
N LEU A 141 -0.46 12.96 -15.29
CA LEU A 141 0.06 12.85 -13.92
C LEU A 141 0.52 14.20 -13.40
N LYS A 142 -0.17 14.75 -12.40
CA LYS A 142 0.07 16.10 -11.86
C LYS A 142 0.86 16.13 -10.57
N CYS A 143 0.69 15.12 -9.70
CA CYS A 143 1.37 15.03 -8.43
C CYS A 143 1.67 13.58 -8.08
N VAL A 144 2.79 13.36 -7.41
CA VAL A 144 3.12 12.08 -6.74
C VAL A 144 3.34 12.35 -5.27
N SER A 145 2.66 11.59 -4.40
CA SER A 145 2.88 11.61 -2.96
C SER A 145 3.44 10.27 -2.51
N ILE A 146 4.49 10.28 -1.69
CA ILE A 146 5.14 9.09 -1.16
C ILE A 146 5.13 9.19 0.36
N VAL A 147 4.55 8.19 1.01
CA VAL A 147 4.46 8.10 2.47
C VAL A 147 5.34 6.94 2.94
N CYS A 148 6.36 7.23 3.76
CA CYS A 148 7.34 6.27 4.27
C CYS A 148 7.83 5.27 3.22
N GLY A 149 7.99 5.73 1.96
CA GLY A 149 8.31 4.85 0.83
C GLY A 149 9.78 4.49 0.75
N LEU A 150 10.06 3.23 0.35
CA LEU A 150 11.42 2.83 0.03
C LEU A 150 11.93 3.60 -1.19
N GLY A 151 13.16 4.04 -1.13
CA GLY A 151 13.91 4.53 -2.29
C GLY A 151 14.84 3.45 -2.85
N PRO A 152 15.60 3.74 -3.91
CA PRO A 152 16.60 2.81 -4.46
C PRO A 152 17.55 2.28 -3.39
N MET A 153 17.94 1.01 -3.52
CA MET A 153 18.72 0.31 -2.46
C MET A 153 20.11 0.87 -2.23
N ASP A 154 20.67 1.64 -3.15
CA ASP A 154 21.94 2.35 -2.97
C ASP A 154 21.87 3.48 -1.91
N ILE A 155 20.66 3.90 -1.50
CA ILE A 155 20.45 4.81 -0.35
C ILE A 155 20.86 4.11 0.95
N GLY A 156 20.69 2.79 1.04
CA GLY A 156 20.99 1.99 2.22
C GLY A 156 19.96 2.15 3.34
N MET A 157 19.99 1.21 4.28
CA MET A 157 19.03 1.09 5.39
C MET A 157 19.58 1.65 6.71
N SER A 158 20.39 2.72 6.65
CA SER A 158 20.93 3.34 7.86
C SER A 158 19.80 3.93 8.72
N GLY A 159 19.72 3.52 9.99
CA GLY A 159 18.63 3.90 10.91
C GLY A 159 17.50 2.87 11.01
N ALA A 160 17.48 1.84 10.16
CA ALA A 160 16.53 0.73 10.28
C ALA A 160 16.88 -0.17 11.48
N ASP A 161 15.87 -0.86 12.02
CA ASP A 161 16.10 -1.97 12.92
C ASP A 161 16.84 -3.12 12.17
N TRP A 162 17.40 -4.07 12.92
CA TRP A 162 18.24 -5.10 12.33
C TRP A 162 17.49 -6.03 11.37
N GLU A 163 16.18 -6.26 11.60
CA GLU A 163 15.34 -7.12 10.76
C GLU A 163 15.11 -6.49 9.39
N HIS A 164 14.79 -5.20 9.35
CA HIS A 164 14.61 -4.44 8.12
C HIS A 164 15.93 -4.12 7.44
N TRP A 165 16.99 -3.81 8.22
CA TRP A 165 18.34 -3.61 7.68
C TRP A 165 18.89 -4.83 6.94
N PHE A 166 18.64 -6.03 7.48
CA PHE A 166 19.03 -7.28 6.82
C PHE A 166 18.00 -7.70 5.75
N GLY A 167 16.71 -7.55 6.01
CA GLY A 167 15.62 -7.91 5.10
C GLY A 167 15.69 -7.16 3.76
N PHE A 168 16.03 -5.86 3.82
CA PHE A 168 16.19 -4.99 2.66
C PHE A 168 17.65 -4.54 2.52
N PRO A 169 18.43 -4.99 1.51
CA PRO A 169 18.02 -5.81 0.36
C PRO A 169 18.27 -7.32 0.51
N TRP A 170 19.09 -7.73 1.50
CA TRP A 170 19.70 -9.06 1.51
C TRP A 170 18.70 -10.20 1.61
N GLY A 171 17.75 -10.09 2.54
CA GLY A 171 16.71 -11.11 2.75
C GLY A 171 15.88 -11.33 1.49
N TRP A 172 15.36 -10.26 0.86
CA TRP A 172 14.55 -10.39 -0.34
C TRP A 172 15.30 -10.92 -1.54
N LEU A 173 16.53 -10.47 -1.79
CA LEU A 173 17.31 -10.86 -2.98
C LEU A 173 17.86 -12.27 -2.88
N TYR A 174 18.37 -12.66 -1.72
CA TYR A 174 19.21 -13.86 -1.60
C TYR A 174 18.59 -14.99 -0.78
N CYS A 175 17.56 -14.74 0.04
CA CYS A 175 16.90 -15.80 0.76
C CYS A 175 16.17 -16.75 -0.22
N PRO A 176 16.35 -18.07 -0.08
CA PRO A 176 15.61 -19.03 -0.89
C PRO A 176 14.11 -18.88 -0.76
N VAL A 177 13.39 -18.93 -1.90
CA VAL A 177 11.93 -18.71 -1.98
C VAL A 177 11.16 -19.60 -1.00
N PHE A 178 11.57 -20.87 -0.84
CA PHE A 178 10.88 -21.79 0.07
C PHE A 178 10.97 -21.37 1.53
N LEU A 179 12.09 -20.73 1.95
CA LEU A 179 12.27 -20.22 3.31
C LEU A 179 11.39 -18.96 3.52
N LEU A 180 11.34 -18.06 2.54
CA LEU A 180 10.45 -16.90 2.60
C LEU A 180 8.97 -17.33 2.65
N ARG A 181 8.55 -18.28 1.81
CA ARG A 181 7.19 -18.85 1.89
C ARG A 181 6.91 -19.47 3.25
N TRP A 182 7.86 -20.24 3.80
CA TRP A 182 7.75 -20.82 5.14
C TRP A 182 7.60 -19.75 6.22
N PHE A 183 8.38 -18.68 6.13
CA PHE A 183 8.32 -17.55 7.05
C PHE A 183 6.95 -16.85 6.97
N PHE A 184 6.51 -16.42 5.78
CA PHE A 184 5.23 -15.72 5.61
C PHE A 184 4.05 -16.55 6.11
N ARG A 185 3.99 -17.84 5.83
CA ARG A 185 2.93 -18.74 6.31
C ARG A 185 2.83 -18.83 7.84
N ARG A 186 3.86 -18.47 8.58
CA ARG A 186 3.89 -18.51 10.04
C ARG A 186 3.55 -17.20 10.71
N THR A 187 3.55 -16.11 9.96
CA THR A 187 3.10 -14.82 10.48
C THR A 187 1.59 -14.87 10.73
N ALA A 188 1.09 -14.09 11.69
CA ALA A 188 -0.36 -13.99 11.93
C ALA A 188 -1.11 -13.50 10.69
N PHE A 189 -0.48 -12.68 9.88
CA PHE A 189 -1.05 -12.17 8.62
C PHE A 189 -1.09 -13.23 7.51
N GLY A 190 -0.18 -14.18 7.47
CA GLY A 190 -0.08 -15.21 6.44
C GLY A 190 -0.79 -16.53 6.75
N GLN A 191 -1.42 -16.70 7.93
CA GLN A 191 -2.18 -17.90 8.29
C GLN A 191 -3.55 -17.88 7.63
N MET A 192 -3.59 -18.20 6.34
CA MET A 192 -4.77 -18.08 5.49
C MET A 192 -5.87 -19.12 5.79
N GLU A 193 -5.51 -20.21 6.48
CA GLU A 193 -6.43 -21.24 6.95
C GLU A 193 -7.32 -20.78 8.10
N LEU A 194 -6.93 -19.72 8.81
CA LEU A 194 -7.70 -19.16 9.92
C LEU A 194 -8.65 -18.07 9.42
N SER A 195 -9.78 -17.89 10.09
CA SER A 195 -10.67 -16.74 9.92
C SER A 195 -9.97 -15.43 10.34
N ASP A 196 -10.49 -14.28 9.90
CA ASP A 196 -9.93 -12.98 10.31
C ASP A 196 -10.10 -12.75 11.82
N GLU A 197 -11.14 -13.29 12.45
CA GLU A 197 -11.34 -13.22 13.91
C GLU A 197 -10.29 -14.05 14.66
N GLU A 198 -9.99 -15.27 14.20
CA GLU A 198 -8.94 -16.10 14.81
C GLU A 198 -7.56 -15.47 14.65
N ARG A 199 -7.29 -14.86 13.48
CA ARG A 199 -6.03 -14.12 13.24
C ARG A 199 -5.92 -12.88 14.12
N LEU A 200 -7.02 -12.14 14.29
CA LEU A 200 -7.10 -10.98 15.19
C LEU A 200 -6.83 -11.39 16.63
N GLN A 201 -7.44 -12.47 17.09
CA GLN A 201 -7.21 -12.98 18.44
C GLN A 201 -5.75 -13.39 18.65
N LYS A 202 -5.16 -14.11 17.68
CA LYS A 202 -3.73 -14.47 17.72
C LYS A 202 -2.81 -13.25 17.75
N LEU A 203 -3.12 -12.18 17.00
CA LEU A 203 -2.36 -10.93 17.05
C LEU A 203 -2.39 -10.30 18.43
N LYS A 204 -3.58 -10.24 19.06
CA LYS A 204 -3.75 -9.71 20.42
C LYS A 204 -2.98 -10.53 21.47
N GLU A 205 -2.92 -11.87 21.31
CA GLU A 205 -2.26 -12.78 22.23
C GLU A 205 -0.74 -12.92 21.98
N SER A 206 -0.24 -12.49 20.83
CA SER A 206 1.15 -12.72 20.40
C SER A 206 2.19 -11.89 21.17
N GLY A 207 1.77 -10.90 21.94
CA GLY A 207 2.68 -9.92 22.53
C GLY A 207 3.37 -9.01 21.52
N LEU A 208 2.87 -8.97 20.28
CA LEU A 208 3.43 -8.12 19.21
C LEU A 208 3.25 -6.64 19.54
N LEU A 209 2.07 -6.25 20.04
CA LEU A 209 1.77 -4.86 20.39
C LEU A 209 2.70 -4.34 21.48
N GLU A 210 3.05 -5.18 22.46
CA GLU A 210 3.95 -4.81 23.57
C GLU A 210 5.37 -4.50 23.10
N LYS A 211 5.80 -5.12 22.00
CA LYS A 211 7.13 -4.91 21.40
C LYS A 211 7.20 -3.70 20.49
N MET A 212 6.05 -3.18 20.05
CA MET A 212 5.99 -2.01 19.19
C MET A 212 6.33 -0.72 19.96
N SER A 213 6.76 0.30 19.21
CA SER A 213 6.89 1.65 19.74
C SER A 213 5.55 2.16 20.28
N PRO A 214 5.53 3.09 21.24
CA PRO A 214 4.26 3.62 21.77
C PRO A 214 3.32 4.15 20.67
N LYS A 215 3.85 4.80 19.65
CA LYS A 215 3.07 5.37 18.55
C LYS A 215 2.51 4.29 17.59
N ASP A 216 3.31 3.27 17.27
CA ASP A 216 2.82 2.15 16.46
C ASP A 216 1.78 1.33 17.22
N ARG A 217 1.99 1.18 18.54
CA ARG A 217 1.03 0.50 19.42
C ARG A 217 -0.31 1.25 19.49
N GLU A 218 -0.30 2.58 19.50
CA GLU A 218 -1.52 3.40 19.45
C GLU A 218 -2.31 3.14 18.16
N VAL A 219 -1.63 3.10 17.02
CA VAL A 219 -2.26 2.85 15.71
C VAL A 219 -2.70 1.38 15.57
N MET A 220 -1.79 0.45 15.84
CA MET A 220 -2.06 -0.98 15.68
C MET A 220 -2.91 -1.57 16.81
N GLY A 221 -3.05 -0.87 17.93
CA GLY A 221 -3.98 -1.21 19.02
C GLY A 221 -5.43 -0.87 18.71
N ASP A 222 -5.69 -0.07 17.68
CA ASP A 222 -7.02 0.19 17.17
C ASP A 222 -7.53 -1.07 16.43
N GLU A 223 -8.59 -1.68 16.95
CA GLU A 223 -9.12 -2.94 16.40
C GLU A 223 -9.58 -2.82 14.96
N ASP A 224 -10.17 -1.70 14.57
CA ASP A 224 -10.61 -1.49 13.18
C ASP A 224 -9.42 -1.40 12.22
N VAL A 225 -8.31 -0.79 12.66
CA VAL A 225 -7.05 -0.77 11.89
C VAL A 225 -6.48 -2.18 11.75
N MET A 226 -6.47 -2.98 12.82
CA MET A 226 -6.05 -4.38 12.73
C MET A 226 -6.94 -5.20 11.79
N ARG A 227 -8.27 -5.02 11.86
CA ARG A 227 -9.23 -5.68 10.96
C ARG A 227 -8.99 -5.33 9.51
N LEU A 228 -8.78 -4.05 9.21
CA LEU A 228 -8.44 -3.58 7.86
C LEU A 228 -7.12 -4.22 7.38
N SER A 229 -6.08 -4.22 8.22
CA SER A 229 -4.78 -4.80 7.88
C SER A 229 -4.87 -6.31 7.62
N LEU A 230 -5.61 -7.05 8.46
CA LEU A 230 -5.85 -8.48 8.28
C LEU A 230 -6.65 -8.77 7.01
N ARG A 231 -7.67 -7.97 6.72
CA ARG A 231 -8.49 -8.14 5.51
C ARG A 231 -7.70 -7.80 4.24
N ALA A 232 -6.90 -6.72 4.27
CA ALA A 232 -6.04 -6.36 3.16
C ALA A 232 -4.95 -7.41 2.90
N SER A 233 -4.35 -7.97 3.95
CA SER A 233 -3.36 -9.04 3.81
C SER A 233 -3.99 -10.34 3.28
N ARG A 234 -5.22 -10.69 3.70
CA ARG A 234 -5.95 -11.84 3.16
C ARG A 234 -6.16 -11.74 1.64
N GLU A 235 -6.52 -10.55 1.17
CA GLU A 235 -6.62 -10.31 -0.27
C GLU A 235 -5.25 -10.41 -0.96
N ALA A 236 -4.21 -9.80 -0.37
CA ALA A 236 -2.84 -9.87 -0.94
C ALA A 236 -2.37 -11.31 -1.12
N ASP A 237 -2.66 -12.18 -0.13
CA ASP A 237 -2.20 -13.56 -0.07
C ASP A 237 -3.17 -14.57 -0.75
N ALA A 238 -4.31 -14.11 -1.28
CA ALA A 238 -5.36 -14.97 -1.84
C ALA A 238 -4.86 -15.91 -2.96
N GLN A 239 -3.81 -15.50 -3.69
CA GLN A 239 -3.15 -16.29 -4.74
C GLN A 239 -1.86 -16.98 -4.25
N GLY A 240 -1.59 -16.96 -2.93
CA GLY A 240 -0.33 -17.42 -2.33
C GLY A 240 0.71 -16.30 -2.29
N PHE A 241 1.94 -16.63 -1.89
CA PHE A 241 2.96 -15.63 -1.57
C PHE A 241 3.86 -15.22 -2.75
N ASP A 242 3.71 -15.82 -3.93
CA ASP A 242 4.65 -15.59 -5.05
C ASP A 242 4.60 -14.13 -5.55
N GLY A 243 3.42 -13.52 -5.55
CA GLY A 243 3.26 -12.10 -5.87
C GLY A 243 4.07 -11.21 -4.92
N ILE A 244 3.96 -11.46 -3.62
CA ILE A 244 4.67 -10.71 -2.57
C ILE A 244 6.19 -10.95 -2.66
N LEU A 245 6.61 -12.19 -2.86
CA LEU A 245 8.03 -12.53 -2.96
C LEU A 245 8.71 -11.88 -4.16
N LEU A 246 8.04 -11.87 -5.30
CA LEU A 246 8.52 -11.16 -6.50
C LEU A 246 8.55 -9.65 -6.25
N ASP A 247 7.55 -9.11 -5.58
CA ASP A 247 7.46 -7.68 -5.26
C ASP A 247 8.65 -7.20 -4.43
N GLY A 248 8.94 -7.90 -3.33
CA GLY A 248 10.11 -7.59 -2.51
C GLY A 248 11.43 -7.63 -3.29
N ARG A 249 11.59 -8.59 -4.20
CA ARG A 249 12.77 -8.68 -5.07
C ARG A 249 12.86 -7.52 -6.06
N LEU A 250 11.74 -7.11 -6.67
CA LEU A 250 11.71 -5.97 -7.58
C LEU A 250 12.07 -4.66 -6.87
N ILE A 251 11.51 -4.45 -5.69
CA ILE A 251 11.78 -3.26 -4.87
C ILE A 251 13.26 -3.18 -4.48
N CYS A 252 13.88 -4.33 -4.17
CA CYS A 252 15.29 -4.40 -3.78
C CYS A 252 16.26 -4.53 -4.97
N GLY A 253 15.76 -4.73 -6.19
CA GLY A 253 16.55 -4.92 -7.41
C GLY A 253 16.81 -3.62 -8.18
N ASP A 254 17.20 -3.81 -9.44
CA ASP A 254 17.31 -2.72 -10.41
C ASP A 254 15.90 -2.29 -10.86
N TRP A 255 15.60 -1.01 -10.77
CA TRP A 255 14.31 -0.45 -11.14
C TRP A 255 14.15 -0.19 -12.64
N GLY A 256 15.28 -0.18 -13.40
CA GLY A 256 15.32 0.14 -14.83
C GLY A 256 15.20 1.64 -15.12
N PHE A 257 15.26 2.50 -14.12
CA PHE A 257 15.30 3.97 -14.24
C PHE A 257 16.00 4.58 -13.02
N ARG A 258 16.40 5.83 -13.11
CA ARG A 258 16.98 6.60 -12.02
C ARG A 258 16.01 7.67 -11.54
N VAL A 259 15.98 7.92 -10.24
CA VAL A 259 15.14 8.97 -9.63
C VAL A 259 15.48 10.35 -10.18
N GLU A 260 16.75 10.58 -10.49
CA GLU A 260 17.27 11.84 -11.09
C GLU A 260 16.71 12.13 -12.49
N ASP A 261 16.24 11.08 -13.21
CA ASP A 261 15.70 11.21 -14.57
C ASP A 261 14.21 11.53 -14.59
N ILE A 262 13.56 11.60 -13.41
CA ILE A 262 12.17 12.03 -13.29
C ILE A 262 12.03 13.50 -13.67
N ARG A 263 11.04 13.79 -14.50
CA ARG A 263 10.78 15.12 -15.05
C ARG A 263 10.67 16.21 -13.99
N LYS A 264 11.19 17.40 -14.32
CA LYS A 264 11.32 18.52 -13.37
C LYS A 264 10.04 19.38 -13.19
N ASP A 265 9.00 19.14 -13.96
CA ASP A 265 7.70 19.83 -13.86
C ASP A 265 6.70 19.10 -12.96
N LEU A 266 7.01 17.87 -12.48
CA LEU A 266 6.15 17.07 -11.62
C LEU A 266 6.26 17.52 -10.16
N SER A 267 5.11 17.75 -9.52
CA SER A 267 5.04 17.99 -8.07
C SER A 267 5.22 16.67 -7.30
N VAL A 268 6.10 16.66 -6.29
CA VAL A 268 6.36 15.48 -5.46
C VAL A 268 6.27 15.85 -3.98
N LEU A 269 5.45 15.11 -3.24
CA LEU A 269 5.25 15.24 -1.80
C LEU A 269 5.86 14.00 -1.11
N LEU A 270 6.72 14.20 -0.15
CA LEU A 270 7.43 13.15 0.59
C LEU A 270 7.10 13.27 2.08
N TRP A 271 6.56 12.20 2.66
CA TRP A 271 6.14 12.14 4.06
C TRP A 271 6.88 11.02 4.78
N TYR A 272 7.73 11.36 5.76
CA TYR A 272 8.53 10.37 6.47
C TYR A 272 8.44 10.55 7.98
N GLY A 273 8.52 9.45 8.70
CA GLY A 273 8.62 9.43 10.15
C GLY A 273 10.08 9.58 10.59
N LYS A 274 10.35 10.52 11.51
CA LYS A 274 11.70 10.69 12.08
C LYS A 274 12.16 9.45 12.84
N ASP A 275 11.20 8.79 13.50
CA ASP A 275 11.42 7.62 14.35
C ASP A 275 11.06 6.31 13.61
N ASP A 276 10.98 6.35 12.27
CA ASP A 276 10.69 5.18 11.43
C ASP A 276 11.93 4.29 11.35
N THR A 277 11.83 3.06 11.89
CA THR A 277 12.87 2.03 11.84
C THR A 277 12.63 0.97 10.78
N TYR A 278 11.52 1.05 10.02
CA TYR A 278 11.22 0.15 8.90
C TYR A 278 11.77 0.73 7.60
N VAL A 279 11.38 1.96 7.30
CA VAL A 279 11.92 2.75 6.18
C VAL A 279 12.43 4.09 6.74
N PRO A 280 13.72 4.15 7.10
CA PRO A 280 14.28 5.35 7.73
C PRO A 280 14.14 6.61 6.89
N PRO A 281 14.05 7.80 7.51
CA PRO A 281 13.82 9.07 6.80
C PRO A 281 14.94 9.45 5.84
N ASN A 282 16.13 8.80 5.91
CA ASN A 282 17.20 8.97 4.92
C ASN A 282 16.71 8.65 3.49
N HIS A 283 15.74 7.73 3.31
CA HIS A 283 15.15 7.47 1.99
C HIS A 283 14.46 8.72 1.45
N GLY A 284 13.62 9.38 2.23
CA GLY A 284 12.97 10.64 1.84
C GLY A 284 13.97 11.75 1.53
N VAL A 285 14.98 11.92 2.37
CA VAL A 285 16.03 12.93 2.17
C VAL A 285 16.79 12.68 0.88
N GLN A 286 17.18 11.45 0.58
CA GLN A 286 17.92 11.13 -0.64
C GLN A 286 17.04 11.20 -1.90
N ILE A 287 15.77 10.78 -1.82
CA ILE A 287 14.81 10.95 -2.92
C ILE A 287 14.62 12.44 -3.22
N ALA A 288 14.37 13.27 -2.21
CA ALA A 288 14.23 14.71 -2.38
C ALA A 288 15.47 15.31 -3.05
N LYS A 289 16.67 14.99 -2.56
CA LYS A 289 17.95 15.46 -3.11
C LYS A 289 18.13 15.05 -4.58
N ARG A 290 17.80 13.81 -4.94
CA ARG A 290 17.92 13.30 -6.31
C ARG A 290 16.90 13.93 -7.27
N LEU A 291 15.78 14.41 -6.74
CA LEU A 291 14.77 15.14 -7.49
C LEU A 291 15.07 16.64 -7.58
N ASP A 292 16.27 17.10 -7.18
CA ASP A 292 16.62 18.53 -7.07
C ASP A 292 15.64 19.29 -6.15
N GLY A 293 15.19 18.64 -5.08
CA GLY A 293 14.33 19.24 -4.06
C GLY A 293 15.13 20.15 -3.12
N ASP A 294 14.61 21.32 -2.87
CA ASP A 294 15.25 22.39 -2.10
C ASP A 294 14.65 22.59 -0.69
N GLY A 295 13.72 21.73 -0.28
CA GLY A 295 13.23 21.78 1.09
C GLY A 295 11.70 21.72 1.25
N GLU A 296 11.16 22.59 2.13
CA GLU A 296 9.75 22.56 2.56
C GLU A 296 8.77 23.19 1.57
N GLU A 297 9.27 23.97 0.62
CA GLU A 297 8.49 24.67 -0.41
C GLU A 297 8.97 24.30 -1.82
N GLY A 298 8.12 24.51 -2.82
CA GLY A 298 8.47 24.27 -4.21
C GLY A 298 7.85 22.99 -4.81
N ARG A 299 8.51 22.44 -5.83
CA ARG A 299 8.07 21.25 -6.58
C ARG A 299 8.17 19.97 -5.78
N VAL A 300 9.26 19.80 -5.03
CA VAL A 300 9.52 18.66 -4.16
C VAL A 300 9.45 19.14 -2.72
N VAL A 301 8.48 18.64 -1.97
CA VAL A 301 8.29 18.96 -0.56
C VAL A 301 8.58 17.73 0.27
N LEU A 302 9.54 17.83 1.18
CA LEU A 302 9.87 16.78 2.15
C LEU A 302 9.37 17.20 3.54
N ARG A 303 8.50 16.39 4.12
CA ARG A 303 8.08 16.49 5.52
C ARG A 303 8.61 15.31 6.30
N VAL A 304 9.34 15.61 7.37
CA VAL A 304 9.86 14.62 8.31
C VAL A 304 9.24 14.90 9.67
N GLU A 305 8.19 14.16 9.98
CA GLU A 305 7.42 14.33 11.20
C GLU A 305 7.99 13.46 12.33
N LYS A 306 7.72 13.85 13.58
CA LYS A 306 8.13 13.04 14.73
C LYS A 306 7.18 11.84 14.86
N GLU A 307 7.18 10.97 13.86
CA GLU A 307 6.31 9.80 13.72
C GLU A 307 7.14 8.55 13.39
N THR A 308 6.50 7.38 13.47
CA THR A 308 7.01 6.07 13.10
C THR A 308 6.41 5.63 11.76
N HIS A 309 6.71 4.40 11.30
CA HIS A 309 6.19 3.86 10.04
C HIS A 309 4.65 3.79 10.01
N ALA A 310 4.03 3.17 11.02
CA ALA A 310 2.59 3.06 11.07
C ALA A 310 1.94 4.42 11.36
N SER A 311 2.50 5.19 12.30
CA SER A 311 1.86 6.45 12.71
C SER A 311 1.85 7.51 11.60
N ILE A 312 2.91 7.64 10.79
CA ILE A 312 2.90 8.58 9.65
C ILE A 312 1.90 8.14 8.56
N SER A 313 1.73 6.83 8.38
CA SER A 313 0.82 6.29 7.38
C SER A 313 -0.65 6.44 7.76
N TYR A 314 -0.97 6.41 9.07
CA TYR A 314 -2.36 6.40 9.53
C TYR A 314 -2.85 7.75 10.07
N LYS A 315 -2.01 8.48 10.82
CA LYS A 315 -2.44 9.73 11.48
C LYS A 315 -2.46 10.93 10.54
N TRP A 316 -1.66 10.91 9.48
CA TRP A 316 -1.48 12.03 8.55
C TRP A 316 -2.22 11.88 7.21
N LYS A 317 -3.16 10.94 7.15
CA LYS A 317 -3.92 10.65 5.91
C LYS A 317 -4.64 11.87 5.34
N LYS A 318 -5.21 12.69 6.21
CA LYS A 318 -5.94 13.90 5.81
C LYS A 318 -4.99 14.91 5.16
N GLU A 319 -3.90 15.26 5.82
CA GLU A 319 -2.90 16.20 5.31
C GLU A 319 -2.22 15.69 4.03
N GLN A 320 -2.01 14.37 3.93
CA GLN A 320 -1.48 13.74 2.72
C GLN A 320 -2.42 13.93 1.51
N LEU A 321 -3.72 13.71 1.71
CA LEU A 321 -4.71 13.88 0.65
C LEU A 321 -4.96 15.37 0.34
N GLU A 322 -5.03 16.23 1.35
CA GLU A 322 -5.16 17.69 1.18
C GLU A 322 -3.98 18.26 0.39
N GLY A 323 -2.74 17.86 0.72
CA GLY A 323 -1.55 18.27 -0.02
C GLY A 323 -1.58 17.85 -1.50
N ILE A 324 -2.08 16.64 -1.81
CA ILE A 324 -2.30 16.21 -3.20
C ILE A 324 -3.38 17.07 -3.87
N HIS A 325 -4.50 17.29 -3.17
CA HIS A 325 -5.63 18.05 -3.68
C HIS A 325 -5.21 19.49 -4.08
N GLU A 326 -4.46 20.17 -3.22
CA GLU A 326 -3.91 21.50 -3.49
C GLU A 326 -3.05 21.52 -4.76
N ARG A 327 -2.17 20.52 -4.95
CA ARG A 327 -1.30 20.40 -6.12
C ARG A 327 -2.03 20.05 -7.43
N MET A 328 -3.23 19.53 -7.35
CA MET A 328 -4.06 19.24 -8.52
C MET A 328 -4.93 20.42 -8.97
N GLN A 329 -5.20 21.38 -8.09
CA GLN A 329 -6.01 22.56 -8.41
C GLN A 329 -5.19 23.72 -8.96
N GLY A 330 -3.89 23.81 -8.65
CA GLY A 330 -2.95 24.81 -9.16
C GLY A 330 -2.36 24.38 -10.49
#